data_121807f2b936f524311798fd9158fe3d
#
_entry.id   121807f2b936f524311798fd9158fe3d
#
_cell.length_a   1.000
_cell.length_b   1.000
_cell.length_c   1.000
_cell.angle_alpha   90.00
_cell.angle_beta   90.00
_cell.angle_gamma   90.00
#
_symmetry.space_group_name_H-M   'P 1'
#
loop_
_entity.id
_entity.type
_entity.pdbx_description
1 polymer ?
#
loop_
_entity_poly.entity_id
_entity_poly.type
_entity_poly.pdbx_seq_one_letter_code
_entity_poly.pdbx_strand_id
1 'polypeptide(L)'
;MEKIKQFLARKDVVFTLQRYGIDALGAMAQGLFCTLLVGTILNTLGQQFGIGFLTRIIVTVGKGEGAVGYTIGGLASAMVGPGIAVAIGFALHCPTLVLFSLIPVGFAANAMGGAGGPLAAYVVAIVAAECGKLVAKETKIDILVTPIVTVLAGIGIARLVAAPIGTAASAVGSFIKWATVLQPFFMGIVVSVAVGVALTLPISSAAICAALGLTGLAGGAAVAGCCAQMVGFAVMSFRENGWGGLVAQGIGTSMLQMPNIVKNPRIWIPPTLASAITGPLATCLFHLEMNGAAVSSGMGTCGFVGQIGVYTGWINDIASGAKTAITAMDWTGMALICFVLPAVLSWVFCLILRKWGWIGENDLKLEL
;
A
#
# COMPACT_ATOMS: atom_id res chain seq x y z
N MET A 1 -11.51 38.97 -7.60
CA MET A 1 -11.65 37.69 -6.88
C MET A 1 -12.85 36.87 -7.34
N GLU A 2 -14.03 37.48 -7.51
CA GLU A 2 -15.26 36.77 -7.91
C GLU A 2 -15.16 36.06 -9.27
N LYS A 3 -14.59 36.69 -10.28
CA LYS A 3 -14.37 36.10 -11.61
C LYS A 3 -13.50 34.84 -11.56
N ILE A 4 -12.46 34.82 -10.69
CA ILE A 4 -11.59 33.64 -10.52
C ILE A 4 -12.37 32.52 -9.82
N LYS A 5 -13.16 32.82 -8.80
CA LYS A 5 -14.01 31.83 -8.12
C LYS A 5 -15.04 31.20 -9.08
N GLN A 6 -15.69 32.03 -9.90
CA GLN A 6 -16.62 31.56 -10.92
C GLN A 6 -15.93 30.68 -11.97
N PHE A 7 -14.71 31.04 -12.40
CA PHE A 7 -13.94 30.26 -13.33
C PHE A 7 -13.56 28.89 -12.73
N LEU A 8 -13.03 28.87 -11.50
CA LEU A 8 -12.68 27.62 -10.80
C LEU A 8 -13.93 26.72 -10.58
N ALA A 9 -15.06 27.31 -10.20
CA ALA A 9 -16.32 26.57 -10.04
C ALA A 9 -16.79 25.96 -11.38
N ARG A 10 -16.69 26.72 -12.50
CA ARG A 10 -17.01 26.19 -13.86
C ARG A 10 -16.11 25.02 -14.25
N LYS A 11 -14.86 25.01 -13.79
CA LYS A 11 -13.88 23.95 -14.04
C LYS A 11 -13.94 22.82 -13.02
N ASP A 12 -14.86 22.88 -12.10
CA ASP A 12 -14.98 21.92 -10.98
C ASP A 12 -13.66 21.79 -10.20
N VAL A 13 -12.94 22.90 -10.00
CA VAL A 13 -11.74 22.97 -9.16
C VAL A 13 -12.15 23.49 -7.78
N VAL A 14 -12.20 22.57 -6.78
CA VAL A 14 -12.70 22.87 -5.44
C VAL A 14 -11.67 22.41 -4.42
N PHE A 15 -11.03 23.35 -3.73
CA PHE A 15 -9.99 23.06 -2.73
C PHE A 15 -10.64 22.70 -1.38
N THR A 16 -10.91 21.40 -1.15
CA THR A 16 -11.45 20.90 0.11
C THR A 16 -10.68 19.68 0.59
N LEU A 17 -10.63 19.50 1.91
CA LEU A 17 -10.05 18.28 2.50
C LEU A 17 -10.86 17.03 2.09
N GLN A 18 -12.17 17.15 1.95
CA GLN A 18 -13.01 16.06 1.46
C GLN A 18 -12.50 15.56 0.11
N ARG A 19 -12.35 16.46 -0.86
CA ARG A 19 -12.02 16.11 -2.24
C ARG A 19 -10.60 15.55 -2.39
N TYR A 20 -9.61 16.22 -1.81
CA TYR A 20 -8.21 15.82 -1.95
C TYR A 20 -7.73 14.84 -0.87
N GLY A 21 -8.15 15.04 0.39
CA GLY A 21 -7.71 14.20 1.50
C GLY A 21 -8.56 12.95 1.73
N ILE A 22 -9.73 12.82 1.11
CA ILE A 22 -10.63 11.69 1.33
C ILE A 22 -10.94 10.99 0.00
N ASP A 23 -11.61 11.67 -0.94
CA ASP A 23 -12.03 11.06 -2.19
C ASP A 23 -10.84 10.63 -3.05
N ALA A 24 -9.83 11.50 -3.21
CA ALA A 24 -8.64 11.18 -3.96
C ALA A 24 -7.77 10.10 -3.29
N LEU A 25 -7.69 10.06 -1.94
CA LEU A 25 -7.01 8.97 -1.23
C LEU A 25 -7.73 7.63 -1.37
N GLY A 26 -9.05 7.63 -1.32
CA GLY A 26 -9.85 6.43 -1.57
C GLY A 26 -9.64 5.90 -3.00
N ALA A 27 -9.67 6.79 -3.98
CA ALA A 27 -9.40 6.45 -5.37
C ALA A 27 -7.96 5.93 -5.58
N MET A 28 -6.97 6.57 -4.93
CA MET A 28 -5.59 6.08 -4.92
C MET A 28 -5.51 4.63 -4.44
N ALA A 29 -6.18 4.31 -3.31
CA ALA A 29 -6.17 2.96 -2.77
C ALA A 29 -6.77 1.94 -3.75
N GLN A 30 -7.86 2.29 -4.45
CA GLN A 30 -8.47 1.45 -5.48
C GLN A 30 -7.53 1.24 -6.68
N GLY A 31 -6.90 2.31 -7.19
CA GLY A 31 -5.93 2.24 -8.28
C GLY A 31 -4.72 1.36 -7.94
N LEU A 32 -4.21 1.47 -6.72
CA LEU A 32 -3.12 0.64 -6.21
C LEU A 32 -3.55 -0.83 -6.06
N PHE A 33 -4.78 -1.06 -5.58
CA PHE A 33 -5.32 -2.41 -5.44
C PHE A 33 -5.39 -3.13 -6.80
N CYS A 34 -5.98 -2.49 -7.80
CA CYS A 34 -6.18 -3.08 -9.13
C CYS A 34 -4.87 -3.34 -9.89
N THR A 35 -3.78 -2.74 -9.47
CA THR A 35 -2.48 -2.84 -10.17
C THR A 35 -1.44 -3.57 -9.31
N LEU A 36 -0.85 -2.90 -8.33
CA LEU A 36 0.24 -3.44 -7.52
C LEU A 36 -0.17 -4.71 -6.76
N LEU A 37 -1.31 -4.65 -6.05
CA LEU A 37 -1.71 -5.75 -5.18
C LEU A 37 -2.10 -6.98 -6.00
N VAL A 38 -2.97 -6.82 -6.99
CA VAL A 38 -3.36 -7.93 -7.89
C VAL A 38 -2.13 -8.49 -8.60
N GLY A 39 -1.24 -7.63 -9.09
CA GLY A 39 0.00 -8.04 -9.74
C GLY A 39 0.92 -8.85 -8.82
N THR A 40 1.10 -8.41 -7.58
CA THR A 40 1.91 -9.11 -6.58
C THR A 40 1.31 -10.46 -6.21
N ILE A 41 -0.02 -10.52 -6.02
CA ILE A 41 -0.73 -11.78 -5.75
C ILE A 41 -0.51 -12.79 -6.87
N LEU A 42 -0.72 -12.39 -8.14
CA LEU A 42 -0.53 -13.26 -9.30
C LEU A 42 0.91 -13.76 -9.42
N ASN A 43 1.90 -12.88 -9.22
CA ASN A 43 3.32 -13.28 -9.24
C ASN A 43 3.64 -14.26 -8.12
N THR A 44 3.16 -14.01 -6.90
CA THR A 44 3.43 -14.87 -5.75
C THR A 44 2.79 -16.25 -5.95
N LEU A 45 1.54 -16.31 -6.37
CA LEU A 45 0.87 -17.58 -6.69
C LEU A 45 1.61 -18.34 -7.80
N GLY A 46 2.00 -17.65 -8.88
CA GLY A 46 2.75 -18.24 -9.97
C GLY A 46 4.06 -18.86 -9.52
N GLN A 47 4.83 -18.13 -8.73
CA GLN A 47 6.14 -18.58 -8.24
C GLN A 47 6.04 -19.72 -7.22
N GLN A 48 5.13 -19.59 -6.25
CA GLN A 48 5.03 -20.56 -5.15
C GLN A 48 4.36 -21.87 -5.56
N PHE A 49 3.38 -21.83 -6.43
CA PHE A 49 2.66 -23.03 -6.89
C PHE A 49 3.14 -23.54 -8.26
N GLY A 50 4.20 -22.96 -8.83
CA GLY A 50 4.77 -23.37 -10.10
C GLY A 50 3.80 -23.22 -11.28
N ILE A 51 2.88 -22.23 -11.23
CA ILE A 51 1.87 -22.02 -12.27
C ILE A 51 2.52 -21.37 -13.49
N GLY A 52 2.93 -22.19 -14.45
CA GLY A 52 3.78 -21.78 -15.57
C GLY A 52 3.24 -20.60 -16.40
N PHE A 53 1.93 -20.49 -16.60
CA PHE A 53 1.36 -19.35 -17.36
C PHE A 53 1.45 -18.02 -16.61
N LEU A 54 1.53 -18.02 -15.27
CA LEU A 54 1.71 -16.80 -14.46
C LEU A 54 3.18 -16.37 -14.35
N THR A 55 4.12 -17.33 -14.44
CA THR A 55 5.56 -17.05 -14.33
C THR A 55 6.23 -16.76 -15.67
N ARG A 56 5.55 -17.12 -16.78
CA ARG A 56 6.08 -16.90 -18.13
C ARG A 56 6.12 -15.40 -18.46
N ILE A 57 7.24 -14.97 -19.05
CA ILE A 57 7.33 -13.63 -19.63
C ILE A 57 6.42 -13.57 -20.85
N ILE A 58 5.45 -12.64 -20.83
CA ILE A 58 4.47 -12.44 -21.90
C ILE A 58 4.78 -11.24 -22.79
N VAL A 59 5.45 -10.22 -22.22
CA VAL A 59 5.81 -8.98 -22.91
C VAL A 59 7.24 -8.60 -22.51
N THR A 60 8.03 -8.19 -23.52
CA THR A 60 9.34 -7.59 -23.29
C THR A 60 9.33 -6.17 -23.79
N VAL A 61 9.65 -5.21 -22.94
CA VAL A 61 9.72 -3.77 -23.27
C VAL A 61 11.18 -3.34 -23.33
N GLY A 62 11.53 -2.62 -24.40
CA GLY A 62 12.91 -2.22 -24.69
C GLY A 62 13.62 -3.16 -25.66
N LYS A 63 14.89 -2.84 -25.98
CA LYS A 63 15.74 -3.61 -26.89
C LYS A 63 17.15 -3.71 -26.31
N GLY A 64 17.85 -4.80 -26.60
CA GLY A 64 19.22 -5.04 -26.13
C GLY A 64 19.32 -5.28 -24.62
N GLU A 65 20.43 -4.86 -24.03
CA GLU A 65 20.72 -5.06 -22.58
C GLU A 65 19.74 -4.35 -21.63
N GLY A 66 18.95 -3.38 -22.13
CA GLY A 66 17.90 -2.68 -21.34
C GLY A 66 16.52 -3.29 -21.49
N ALA A 67 16.35 -4.44 -22.11
CA ALA A 67 15.07 -5.09 -22.30
C ALA A 67 14.56 -5.68 -20.97
N VAL A 68 13.35 -5.29 -20.56
CA VAL A 68 12.69 -5.78 -19.35
C VAL A 68 11.53 -6.70 -19.72
N GLY A 69 11.59 -7.94 -19.27
CA GLY A 69 10.53 -8.92 -19.46
C GLY A 69 9.50 -8.84 -18.34
N TYR A 70 8.23 -8.87 -18.70
CA TYR A 70 7.12 -8.84 -17.74
C TYR A 70 6.28 -10.12 -17.81
N THR A 71 6.00 -10.68 -16.64
CA THR A 71 4.94 -11.66 -16.43
C THR A 71 3.58 -10.94 -16.38
N ILE A 72 2.47 -11.68 -16.32
CA ILE A 72 1.13 -11.09 -16.16
C ILE A 72 1.08 -10.19 -14.90
N GLY A 73 1.49 -10.73 -13.76
CA GLY A 73 1.51 -9.98 -12.51
C GLY A 73 2.54 -8.85 -12.49
N GLY A 74 3.71 -9.07 -13.12
CA GLY A 74 4.74 -8.04 -13.28
C GLY A 74 4.26 -6.84 -14.09
N LEU A 75 3.51 -7.08 -15.17
CA LEU A 75 2.92 -6.02 -15.98
C LEU A 75 1.87 -5.22 -15.19
N ALA A 76 0.99 -5.91 -14.46
CA ALA A 76 0.00 -5.26 -13.60
C ALA A 76 0.69 -4.39 -12.53
N SER A 77 1.73 -4.91 -11.85
CA SER A 77 2.49 -4.16 -10.84
C SER A 77 3.25 -2.96 -11.43
N ALA A 78 3.73 -3.05 -12.67
CA ALA A 78 4.41 -1.93 -13.34
C ALA A 78 3.46 -0.75 -13.62
N MET A 79 2.14 -1.00 -13.69
CA MET A 79 1.12 0.01 -13.96
C MET A 79 0.58 0.70 -12.69
N VAL A 80 1.22 0.56 -11.55
CA VAL A 80 0.76 1.14 -10.27
C VAL A 80 0.60 2.67 -10.36
N GLY A 81 1.58 3.38 -10.88
CA GLY A 81 1.51 4.85 -11.04
C GLY A 81 0.37 5.29 -11.96
N PRO A 82 0.27 4.77 -13.18
CA PRO A 82 -0.87 4.99 -14.05
C PRO A 82 -2.22 4.68 -13.40
N GLY A 83 -2.35 3.52 -12.73
CA GLY A 83 -3.58 3.11 -12.06
C GLY A 83 -4.03 4.10 -10.98
N ILE A 84 -3.10 4.54 -10.13
CA ILE A 84 -3.35 5.58 -9.13
C ILE A 84 -3.80 6.88 -9.78
N ALA A 85 -3.06 7.37 -10.79
CA ALA A 85 -3.33 8.67 -11.39
C ALA A 85 -4.67 8.71 -12.13
N VAL A 86 -5.02 7.64 -12.85
CA VAL A 86 -6.33 7.52 -13.54
C VAL A 86 -7.47 7.42 -12.52
N ALA A 87 -7.32 6.64 -11.46
CA ALA A 87 -8.33 6.53 -10.41
C ALA A 87 -8.60 7.89 -9.73
N ILE A 88 -7.54 8.63 -9.41
CA ILE A 88 -7.65 10.00 -8.86
C ILE A 88 -8.33 10.94 -9.87
N GLY A 89 -7.91 10.92 -11.12
CA GLY A 89 -8.52 11.74 -12.16
C GLY A 89 -10.01 11.46 -12.35
N PHE A 90 -10.42 10.19 -12.21
CA PHE A 90 -11.82 9.79 -12.23
C PHE A 90 -12.59 10.35 -11.03
N ALA A 91 -12.06 10.20 -9.83
CA ALA A 91 -12.66 10.72 -8.60
C ALA A 91 -12.76 12.26 -8.59
N LEU A 92 -11.81 12.93 -9.24
CA LEU A 92 -11.81 14.39 -9.40
C LEU A 92 -12.69 14.89 -10.59
N HIS A 93 -13.46 13.98 -11.22
CA HIS A 93 -14.33 14.26 -12.37
C HIS A 93 -13.59 14.93 -13.54
N CYS A 94 -12.38 14.45 -13.86
CA CYS A 94 -11.61 15.00 -14.96
C CYS A 94 -12.25 14.75 -16.31
N PRO A 95 -12.21 15.74 -17.24
CA PRO A 95 -12.54 15.50 -18.63
C PRO A 95 -11.68 14.37 -19.24
N THR A 96 -12.20 13.66 -20.23
CA THR A 96 -11.58 12.46 -20.82
C THR A 96 -10.13 12.69 -21.28
N LEU A 97 -9.84 13.83 -21.91
CA LEU A 97 -8.48 14.16 -22.37
C LEU A 97 -7.51 14.32 -21.21
N VAL A 98 -7.95 14.95 -20.12
CA VAL A 98 -7.14 15.07 -18.88
C VAL A 98 -6.92 13.70 -18.29
N LEU A 99 -7.99 12.91 -18.14
CA LEU A 99 -7.94 11.58 -17.53
C LEU A 99 -6.91 10.67 -18.21
N PHE A 100 -6.92 10.60 -19.54
CA PHE A 100 -5.96 9.79 -20.27
C PHE A 100 -4.54 10.36 -20.24
N SER A 101 -4.39 11.67 -20.15
CA SER A 101 -3.08 12.33 -20.00
C SER A 101 -2.42 12.09 -18.65
N LEU A 102 -3.18 11.66 -17.63
CA LEU A 102 -2.64 11.27 -16.34
C LEU A 102 -1.87 9.94 -16.38
N ILE A 103 -2.04 9.10 -17.40
CA ILE A 103 -1.34 7.81 -17.52
C ILE A 103 0.19 7.99 -17.50
N PRO A 104 0.82 8.74 -18.41
CA PRO A 104 2.26 8.98 -18.38
C PRO A 104 2.71 9.80 -17.16
N VAL A 105 1.88 10.68 -16.66
CA VAL A 105 2.16 11.46 -15.44
C VAL A 105 2.31 10.56 -14.23
N GLY A 106 1.35 9.65 -14.01
CA GLY A 106 1.39 8.70 -12.90
C GLY A 106 2.57 7.74 -13.01
N PHE A 107 2.88 7.25 -14.23
CA PHE A 107 4.04 6.42 -14.47
C PHE A 107 5.34 7.13 -14.06
N ALA A 108 5.54 8.36 -14.54
CA ALA A 108 6.74 9.15 -14.26
C ALA A 108 6.86 9.46 -12.75
N ALA A 109 5.79 9.91 -12.11
CA ALA A 109 5.77 10.24 -10.69
C ALA A 109 6.11 9.03 -9.80
N ASN A 110 5.52 7.87 -10.09
CA ASN A 110 5.79 6.64 -9.35
C ASN A 110 7.24 6.17 -9.55
N ALA A 111 7.74 6.19 -10.78
CA ALA A 111 9.12 5.78 -11.07
C ALA A 111 10.15 6.69 -10.38
N MET A 112 9.92 8.01 -10.40
CA MET A 112 10.82 8.99 -9.74
C MET A 112 10.74 8.94 -8.21
N GLY A 113 9.60 8.53 -7.66
CA GLY A 113 9.37 8.48 -6.21
C GLY A 113 9.93 7.23 -5.52
N GLY A 114 10.36 6.21 -6.25
CA GLY A 114 10.90 4.97 -5.67
C GLY A 114 9.97 4.36 -4.61
N ALA A 115 10.44 4.15 -3.39
CA ALA A 115 9.63 3.62 -2.29
C ALA A 115 8.45 4.54 -1.91
N GLY A 116 8.59 5.85 -2.13
CA GLY A 116 7.52 6.85 -1.99
C GLY A 116 6.69 7.03 -3.26
N GLY A 117 6.89 6.19 -4.29
CA GLY A 117 6.25 6.30 -5.61
C GLY A 117 4.74 6.45 -5.57
N PRO A 118 4.00 5.63 -4.83
CA PRO A 118 2.54 5.77 -4.72
C PRO A 118 2.11 7.14 -4.17
N LEU A 119 2.79 7.65 -3.14
CA LEU A 119 2.52 8.98 -2.59
C LEU A 119 2.90 10.10 -3.58
N ALA A 120 4.00 9.93 -4.30
CA ALA A 120 4.38 10.87 -5.36
C ALA A 120 3.33 10.89 -6.49
N ALA A 121 2.87 9.72 -6.93
CA ALA A 121 1.81 9.62 -7.92
C ALA A 121 0.50 10.29 -7.45
N TYR A 122 0.15 10.15 -6.18
CA TYR A 122 -1.01 10.81 -5.58
C TYR A 122 -0.91 12.34 -5.66
N VAL A 123 0.17 12.91 -5.15
CA VAL A 123 0.34 14.38 -5.12
C VAL A 123 0.39 14.94 -6.53
N VAL A 124 1.17 14.31 -7.41
CA VAL A 124 1.37 14.77 -8.78
C VAL A 124 0.11 14.63 -9.60
N ALA A 125 -0.65 13.54 -9.44
CA ALA A 125 -1.90 13.33 -10.18
C ALA A 125 -2.95 14.39 -9.83
N ILE A 126 -3.09 14.76 -8.55
CA ILE A 126 -4.01 15.84 -8.14
C ILE A 126 -3.65 17.14 -8.85
N VAL A 127 -2.38 17.57 -8.76
CA VAL A 127 -1.95 18.85 -9.37
C VAL A 127 -2.09 18.82 -10.89
N ALA A 128 -1.69 17.73 -11.55
CA ALA A 128 -1.80 17.58 -13.00
C ALA A 128 -3.27 17.56 -13.46
N ALA A 129 -4.15 16.88 -12.71
CA ALA A 129 -5.57 16.84 -12.97
C ALA A 129 -6.20 18.23 -12.92
N GLU A 130 -5.91 18.99 -11.86
CA GLU A 130 -6.45 20.34 -11.71
C GLU A 130 -5.89 21.29 -12.78
N CYS A 131 -4.58 21.23 -13.09
CA CYS A 131 -4.01 22.00 -14.21
C CYS A 131 -4.65 21.67 -15.55
N GLY A 132 -4.88 20.38 -15.81
CA GLY A 132 -5.57 19.93 -17.03
C GLY A 132 -7.01 20.44 -17.13
N LYS A 133 -7.77 20.39 -16.00
CA LYS A 133 -9.14 20.91 -15.93
C LYS A 133 -9.21 22.41 -16.23
N LEU A 134 -8.23 23.19 -15.74
CA LEU A 134 -8.22 24.64 -15.99
C LEU A 134 -8.17 25.00 -17.49
N VAL A 135 -7.44 24.22 -18.30
CA VAL A 135 -7.29 24.49 -19.73
C VAL A 135 -8.28 23.74 -20.62
N ALA A 136 -8.89 22.66 -20.12
CA ALA A 136 -9.82 21.84 -20.87
C ALA A 136 -11.00 22.65 -21.42
N LYS A 137 -11.27 22.49 -22.73
CA LYS A 137 -12.34 23.18 -23.47
C LYS A 137 -12.24 24.72 -23.50
N GLU A 138 -11.04 25.29 -23.27
CA GLU A 138 -10.83 26.73 -23.39
C GLU A 138 -10.31 27.15 -24.78
N THR A 139 -9.81 26.21 -25.56
CA THR A 139 -9.24 26.49 -26.91
C THR A 139 -9.92 25.68 -27.99
N LYS A 140 -9.88 26.19 -29.25
CA LYS A 140 -10.40 25.47 -30.40
C LYS A 140 -9.60 24.20 -30.75
N ILE A 141 -8.35 24.12 -30.25
CA ILE A 141 -7.44 22.98 -30.45
C ILE A 141 -7.25 22.20 -29.13
N ASP A 142 -8.32 22.06 -28.37
CA ASP A 142 -8.35 21.43 -27.06
C ASP A 142 -7.72 20.05 -27.04
N ILE A 143 -7.89 19.27 -28.12
CA ILE A 143 -7.33 17.92 -28.26
C ILE A 143 -5.78 17.90 -28.16
N LEU A 144 -5.09 18.99 -28.43
CA LEU A 144 -3.64 19.13 -28.30
C LEU A 144 -3.26 19.87 -27.03
N VAL A 145 -3.93 20.98 -26.73
CA VAL A 145 -3.55 21.87 -25.63
C VAL A 145 -3.75 21.19 -24.27
N THR A 146 -4.90 20.56 -24.06
CA THR A 146 -5.22 19.91 -22.79
C THR A 146 -4.27 18.76 -22.43
N PRO A 147 -3.96 17.79 -23.31
CA PRO A 147 -2.97 16.77 -23.02
C PRO A 147 -1.56 17.30 -22.78
N ILE A 148 -1.11 18.24 -23.62
CA ILE A 148 0.22 18.83 -23.51
C ILE A 148 0.39 19.52 -22.15
N VAL A 149 -0.56 20.36 -21.76
CA VAL A 149 -0.51 21.07 -20.47
C VAL A 149 -0.56 20.09 -19.31
N THR A 150 -1.45 19.11 -19.35
CA THR A 150 -1.57 18.09 -18.29
C THR A 150 -0.27 17.32 -18.10
N VAL A 151 0.33 16.83 -19.19
CA VAL A 151 1.57 16.05 -19.15
C VAL A 151 2.75 16.90 -18.72
N LEU A 152 2.93 18.08 -19.30
CA LEU A 152 4.06 18.97 -18.94
C LEU A 152 3.98 19.44 -17.48
N ALA A 153 2.80 19.89 -17.05
CA ALA A 153 2.58 20.28 -15.65
C ALA A 153 2.83 19.09 -14.71
N GLY A 154 2.25 17.93 -15.02
CA GLY A 154 2.40 16.73 -14.22
C GLY A 154 3.85 16.26 -14.09
N ILE A 155 4.57 16.11 -15.20
CA ILE A 155 5.97 15.68 -15.20
C ILE A 155 6.88 16.76 -14.58
N GLY A 156 6.59 18.03 -14.82
CA GLY A 156 7.30 19.16 -14.21
C GLY A 156 7.20 19.13 -12.68
N ILE A 157 6.00 18.94 -12.15
CA ILE A 157 5.76 18.78 -10.69
C ILE A 157 6.42 17.49 -10.18
N ALA A 158 6.31 16.37 -10.92
CA ALA A 158 6.95 15.12 -10.52
C ALA A 158 8.45 15.29 -10.30
N ARG A 159 9.15 16.02 -11.17
CA ARG A 159 10.59 16.32 -11.00
C ARG A 159 10.92 17.11 -9.74
N LEU A 160 10.00 17.94 -9.27
CA LEU A 160 10.20 18.78 -8.08
C LEU A 160 9.89 18.00 -6.78
N VAL A 161 8.79 17.20 -6.76
CA VAL A 161 8.28 16.65 -5.51
C VAL A 161 8.54 15.14 -5.34
N ALA A 162 8.74 14.38 -6.42
CA ALA A 162 8.85 12.92 -6.31
C ALA A 162 10.12 12.48 -5.56
N ALA A 163 11.27 13.10 -5.83
CA ALA A 163 12.52 12.78 -5.15
C ALA A 163 12.49 13.12 -3.65
N PRO A 164 12.02 14.30 -3.18
CA PRO A 164 11.82 14.56 -1.76
C PRO A 164 10.88 13.56 -1.08
N ILE A 165 9.77 13.19 -1.73
CA ILE A 165 8.83 12.17 -1.21
C ILE A 165 9.53 10.80 -1.10
N GLY A 166 10.30 10.41 -2.10
CA GLY A 166 11.09 9.19 -2.09
C GLY A 166 12.13 9.17 -0.96
N THR A 167 12.80 10.30 -0.73
CA THR A 167 13.76 10.45 0.39
C THR A 167 13.07 10.31 1.74
N ALA A 168 11.89 10.91 1.92
CA ALA A 168 11.11 10.77 3.14
C ALA A 168 10.67 9.31 3.38
N ALA A 169 10.23 8.60 2.34
CA ALA A 169 9.92 7.17 2.44
C ALA A 169 11.16 6.32 2.77
N SER A 170 12.33 6.68 2.20
CA SER A 170 13.60 6.00 2.51
C SER A 170 14.07 6.25 3.95
N ALA A 171 13.73 7.41 4.55
CA ALA A 171 14.01 7.67 5.96
C ALA A 171 13.24 6.71 6.89
N VAL A 172 12.00 6.33 6.53
CA VAL A 172 11.26 5.26 7.23
C VAL A 172 12.04 3.95 7.15
N GLY A 173 12.58 3.61 5.98
CA GLY A 173 13.47 2.44 5.81
C GLY A 173 14.69 2.51 6.72
N SER A 174 15.37 3.65 6.78
CA SER A 174 16.53 3.83 7.66
C SER A 174 16.18 3.65 9.14
N PHE A 175 15.03 4.14 9.57
CA PHE A 175 14.50 3.92 10.92
C PHE A 175 14.23 2.43 11.19
N ILE A 176 13.60 1.72 10.25
CA ILE A 176 13.37 0.27 10.35
C ILE A 176 14.72 -0.46 10.45
N LYS A 177 15.69 -0.12 9.62
CA LYS A 177 17.03 -0.71 9.65
C LYS A 177 17.71 -0.51 11.01
N TRP A 178 17.62 0.69 11.58
CA TRP A 178 18.11 0.94 12.94
C TRP A 178 17.41 0.04 13.96
N ALA A 179 16.09 -0.13 13.85
CA ALA A 179 15.33 -0.95 14.77
C ALA A 179 15.70 -2.44 14.73
N THR A 180 16.22 -2.95 13.60
CA THR A 180 16.60 -4.38 13.47
C THR A 180 17.79 -4.80 14.32
N VAL A 181 18.59 -3.85 14.82
CA VAL A 181 19.73 -4.14 15.72
C VAL A 181 19.36 -4.11 17.20
N LEU A 182 18.11 -3.80 17.53
CA LEU A 182 17.63 -3.84 18.91
C LEU A 182 17.47 -5.28 19.42
N GLN A 183 17.36 -5.42 20.74
CA GLN A 183 16.99 -6.71 21.34
C GLN A 183 15.65 -7.21 20.78
N PRO A 184 15.43 -8.54 20.64
CA PRO A 184 14.26 -9.12 19.99
C PRO A 184 12.92 -8.58 20.47
N PHE A 185 12.77 -8.29 21.75
CA PHE A 185 11.53 -7.72 22.30
C PHE A 185 11.26 -6.30 21.77
N PHE A 186 12.23 -5.40 21.87
CA PHE A 186 12.08 -4.02 21.40
C PHE A 186 12.05 -3.94 19.86
N MET A 187 12.88 -4.75 19.20
CA MET A 187 12.85 -4.92 17.75
C MET A 187 11.46 -5.36 17.30
N GLY A 188 10.87 -6.35 17.96
CA GLY A 188 9.53 -6.85 17.70
C GLY A 188 8.49 -5.72 17.73
N ILE A 189 8.50 -4.88 18.78
CA ILE A 189 7.58 -3.73 18.90
C ILE A 189 7.83 -2.72 17.77
N VAL A 190 9.06 -2.24 17.63
CA VAL A 190 9.36 -1.11 16.75
C VAL A 190 9.20 -1.47 15.28
N VAL A 191 9.72 -2.64 14.86
CA VAL A 191 9.62 -3.09 13.47
C VAL A 191 8.17 -3.40 13.10
N SER A 192 7.42 -4.11 13.96
CA SER A 192 6.02 -4.45 13.65
C SER A 192 5.15 -3.20 13.53
N VAL A 193 5.29 -2.24 14.44
CA VAL A 193 4.55 -0.98 14.38
C VAL A 193 4.96 -0.16 13.15
N ALA A 194 6.27 0.03 12.93
CA ALA A 194 6.76 0.88 11.83
C ALA A 194 6.36 0.33 10.46
N VAL A 195 6.55 -0.99 10.23
CA VAL A 195 6.21 -1.60 8.94
C VAL A 195 4.70 -1.74 8.77
N GLY A 196 3.96 -2.06 9.84
CA GLY A 196 2.49 -2.10 9.82
C GLY A 196 1.88 -0.74 9.49
N VAL A 197 2.35 0.33 10.13
CA VAL A 197 1.95 1.71 9.81
C VAL A 197 2.34 2.08 8.38
N ALA A 198 3.55 1.73 7.93
CA ALA A 198 4.00 1.98 6.56
C ALA A 198 3.14 1.28 5.51
N LEU A 199 2.62 0.07 5.80
CA LEU A 199 1.67 -0.64 4.92
C LEU A 199 0.35 0.12 4.74
N THR A 200 -0.13 0.75 5.80
CA THR A 200 -1.40 1.51 5.77
C THR A 200 -1.23 2.88 5.13
N LEU A 201 -0.04 3.47 5.25
CA LEU A 201 0.31 4.74 4.60
C LEU A 201 0.42 4.59 3.07
N PRO A 202 0.25 5.68 2.32
CA PRO A 202 0.39 5.68 0.86
C PRO A 202 1.87 5.59 0.40
N ILE A 203 2.63 4.68 1.00
CA ILE A 203 4.02 4.35 0.65
C ILE A 203 4.15 2.83 0.42
N SER A 204 5.19 2.41 -0.28
CA SER A 204 5.38 0.99 -0.55
C SER A 204 6.20 0.31 0.54
N SER A 205 5.53 -0.25 1.57
CA SER A 205 6.17 -1.07 2.60
C SER A 205 6.92 -2.26 2.01
N ALA A 206 6.37 -2.88 0.97
CA ALA A 206 6.99 -3.97 0.23
C ALA A 206 8.33 -3.55 -0.42
N ALA A 207 8.37 -2.37 -1.06
CA ALA A 207 9.60 -1.83 -1.65
C ALA A 207 10.64 -1.46 -0.58
N ILE A 208 10.19 -0.91 0.56
CA ILE A 208 11.07 -0.62 1.71
C ILE A 208 11.69 -1.91 2.24
N CYS A 209 10.88 -2.93 2.52
CA CYS A 209 11.37 -4.22 3.04
C CYS A 209 12.31 -4.93 2.05
N ALA A 210 12.00 -4.87 0.75
CA ALA A 210 12.86 -5.42 -0.31
C ALA A 210 14.22 -4.69 -0.37
N ALA A 211 14.22 -3.35 -0.34
CA ALA A 211 15.44 -2.55 -0.37
C ALA A 211 16.33 -2.75 0.86
N LEU A 212 15.74 -3.06 2.02
CA LEU A 212 16.47 -3.38 3.25
C LEU A 212 16.93 -4.83 3.32
N GLY A 213 16.45 -5.72 2.44
CA GLY A 213 16.64 -7.15 2.55
C GLY A 213 16.04 -7.70 3.86
N LEU A 214 14.89 -7.18 4.29
CA LEU A 214 14.30 -7.46 5.60
C LEU A 214 13.78 -8.90 5.68
N THR A 215 14.56 -9.77 6.29
CA THR A 215 14.28 -11.21 6.47
C THR A 215 14.53 -11.63 7.92
N GLY A 216 14.48 -12.92 8.21
CA GLY A 216 14.70 -13.48 9.54
C GLY A 216 13.64 -13.04 10.53
N LEU A 217 14.07 -12.87 11.76
CA LEU A 217 13.23 -12.51 12.91
C LEU A 217 12.61 -11.11 12.74
N ALA A 218 13.37 -10.15 12.19
CA ALA A 218 12.88 -8.81 11.88
C ALA A 218 11.84 -8.82 10.76
N GLY A 219 12.02 -9.70 9.75
CA GLY A 219 11.01 -9.97 8.73
C GLY A 219 9.73 -10.53 9.31
N GLY A 220 9.83 -11.46 10.27
CA GLY A 220 8.68 -12.01 10.99
C GLY A 220 7.92 -10.96 11.81
N ALA A 221 8.64 -10.06 12.49
CA ALA A 221 8.04 -8.91 13.18
C ALA A 221 7.30 -7.98 12.20
N ALA A 222 7.87 -7.72 11.04
CA ALA A 222 7.24 -6.91 10.00
C ALA A 222 5.94 -7.55 9.47
N VAL A 223 5.96 -8.86 9.19
CA VAL A 223 4.75 -9.63 8.84
C VAL A 223 3.68 -9.50 9.92
N ALA A 224 4.04 -9.68 11.20
CA ALA A 224 3.11 -9.55 12.32
C ALA A 224 2.44 -8.18 12.36
N GLY A 225 3.21 -7.11 12.19
CA GLY A 225 2.71 -5.74 12.15
C GLY A 225 1.77 -5.48 10.98
N CYS A 226 2.14 -5.93 9.79
CA CYS A 226 1.30 -5.84 8.59
C CYS A 226 -0.02 -6.59 8.76
N CYS A 227 0.03 -7.83 9.29
CA CYS A 227 -1.17 -8.62 9.57
C CYS A 227 -2.06 -7.92 10.60
N ALA A 228 -1.48 -7.31 11.64
CA ALA A 228 -2.23 -6.59 12.65
C ALA A 228 -2.98 -5.40 12.06
N GLN A 229 -2.40 -4.66 11.14
CA GLN A 229 -3.09 -3.58 10.44
C GLN A 229 -4.22 -4.12 9.55
N MET A 230 -3.95 -5.13 8.73
CA MET A 230 -4.91 -5.63 7.75
C MET A 230 -6.08 -6.36 8.41
N VAL A 231 -5.79 -7.41 9.18
CA VAL A 231 -6.80 -8.21 9.87
C VAL A 231 -7.50 -7.38 10.95
N GLY A 232 -6.74 -6.51 11.63
CA GLY A 232 -7.29 -5.60 12.64
C GLY A 232 -8.36 -4.70 12.06
N PHE A 233 -8.07 -3.94 11.00
CA PHE A 233 -9.07 -3.09 10.33
C PHE A 233 -10.22 -3.90 9.74
N ALA A 234 -9.94 -5.05 9.14
CA ALA A 234 -10.96 -5.93 8.57
C ALA A 234 -12.00 -6.36 9.60
N VAL A 235 -11.55 -6.82 10.78
CA VAL A 235 -12.44 -7.34 11.82
C VAL A 235 -13.14 -6.21 12.58
N MET A 236 -12.42 -5.15 12.97
CA MET A 236 -13.02 -4.06 13.74
C MET A 236 -14.05 -3.24 12.95
N SER A 237 -13.96 -3.25 11.62
CA SER A 237 -14.91 -2.58 10.71
C SER A 237 -15.99 -3.50 10.14
N PHE A 238 -16.07 -4.75 10.60
CA PHE A 238 -17.01 -5.73 10.04
C PHE A 238 -18.48 -5.31 10.14
N ARG A 239 -18.85 -4.60 11.22
CA ARG A 239 -20.24 -4.09 11.40
C ARG A 239 -20.64 -3.12 10.31
N GLU A 240 -19.72 -2.27 9.85
CA GLU A 240 -19.98 -1.24 8.85
C GLU A 240 -19.84 -1.77 7.41
N ASN A 241 -18.92 -2.73 7.18
CA ASN A 241 -18.49 -3.10 5.83
C ASN A 241 -18.84 -4.55 5.44
N GLY A 242 -19.27 -5.37 6.39
CA GLY A 242 -19.63 -6.77 6.15
C GLY A 242 -18.49 -7.61 5.56
N TRP A 243 -18.85 -8.69 4.87
CA TRP A 243 -17.89 -9.62 4.26
C TRP A 243 -17.03 -9.00 3.16
N GLY A 244 -17.62 -8.08 2.35
CA GLY A 244 -16.87 -7.37 1.30
C GLY A 244 -15.72 -6.56 1.88
N GLY A 245 -15.98 -5.77 2.93
CA GLY A 245 -14.96 -5.00 3.61
C GLY A 245 -13.94 -5.86 4.36
N LEU A 246 -14.37 -7.00 4.93
CA LEU A 246 -13.46 -7.94 5.58
C LEU A 246 -12.43 -8.51 4.60
N VAL A 247 -12.89 -8.94 3.42
CA VAL A 247 -12.01 -9.48 2.37
C VAL A 247 -11.13 -8.38 1.77
N ALA A 248 -11.72 -7.22 1.43
CA ALA A 248 -10.99 -6.11 0.83
C ALA A 248 -9.84 -5.60 1.71
N GLN A 249 -10.03 -5.54 3.02
CA GLN A 249 -9.00 -5.10 3.95
C GLN A 249 -8.09 -6.25 4.42
N GLY A 250 -8.69 -7.39 4.77
CA GLY A 250 -7.95 -8.52 5.34
C GLY A 250 -7.05 -9.24 4.34
N ILE A 251 -7.45 -9.34 3.08
CA ILE A 251 -6.68 -9.98 2.00
C ILE A 251 -6.16 -8.96 0.98
N GLY A 252 -6.82 -7.82 0.87
CA GLY A 252 -6.42 -6.73 -0.03
C GLY A 252 -5.43 -5.78 0.63
N THR A 253 -5.91 -4.72 1.28
CA THR A 253 -5.05 -3.72 1.94
C THR A 253 -5.77 -2.92 3.02
N SER A 254 -5.06 -2.63 4.14
CA SER A 254 -5.52 -1.68 5.17
C SER A 254 -5.54 -0.22 4.69
N MET A 255 -4.85 0.11 3.58
CA MET A 255 -4.81 1.47 3.04
C MET A 255 -6.21 1.99 2.64
N LEU A 256 -7.19 1.10 2.40
CA LEU A 256 -8.59 1.48 2.17
C LEU A 256 -9.17 2.30 3.33
N GLN A 257 -8.61 2.20 4.53
CA GLN A 257 -9.02 3.01 5.69
C GLN A 257 -8.33 4.39 5.76
N MET A 258 -7.39 4.71 4.87
CA MET A 258 -6.70 6.01 4.91
C MET A 258 -7.65 7.22 4.86
N PRO A 259 -8.69 7.25 4.02
CA PRO A 259 -9.68 8.33 4.06
C PRO A 259 -10.33 8.50 5.44
N ASN A 260 -10.66 7.39 6.10
CA ASN A 260 -11.25 7.39 7.43
C ASN A 260 -10.24 7.77 8.52
N ILE A 261 -8.98 7.35 8.39
CA ILE A 261 -7.89 7.76 9.29
C ILE A 261 -7.67 9.28 9.22
N VAL A 262 -7.78 9.88 8.04
CA VAL A 262 -7.71 11.35 7.88
C VAL A 262 -8.89 12.05 8.56
N LYS A 263 -10.08 11.47 8.50
CA LYS A 263 -11.28 11.97 9.21
C LYS A 263 -11.16 11.84 10.74
N ASN A 264 -10.77 10.65 11.20
CA ASN A 264 -10.59 10.33 12.62
C ASN A 264 -9.33 9.47 12.84
N PRO A 265 -8.17 10.08 13.16
CA PRO A 265 -6.92 9.33 13.38
C PRO A 265 -6.98 8.29 14.52
N ARG A 266 -7.94 8.41 15.43
CA ARG A 266 -8.08 7.50 16.57
C ARG A 266 -8.43 6.07 16.15
N ILE A 267 -9.02 5.87 14.97
CA ILE A 267 -9.32 4.55 14.44
C ILE A 267 -8.07 3.73 14.15
N TRP A 268 -6.91 4.37 14.03
CA TRP A 268 -5.63 3.70 13.81
C TRP A 268 -5.00 3.11 15.07
N ILE A 269 -5.43 3.56 16.25
CA ILE A 269 -4.89 3.12 17.55
C ILE A 269 -5.06 1.61 17.76
N PRO A 270 -6.24 0.99 17.57
CA PRO A 270 -6.45 -0.43 17.83
C PRO A 270 -5.48 -1.35 17.07
N PRO A 271 -5.35 -1.30 15.73
CA PRO A 271 -4.46 -2.17 15.00
C PRO A 271 -2.97 -1.85 15.27
N THR A 272 -2.64 -0.60 15.59
CA THR A 272 -1.28 -0.21 15.97
C THR A 272 -0.87 -0.79 17.32
N LEU A 273 -1.77 -0.77 18.31
CA LEU A 273 -1.54 -1.44 19.61
C LEU A 273 -1.45 -2.97 19.43
N ALA A 274 -2.30 -3.53 18.57
CA ALA A 274 -2.21 -4.95 18.24
C ALA A 274 -0.83 -5.29 17.62
N SER A 275 -0.32 -4.44 16.68
CA SER A 275 1.03 -4.59 16.13
C SER A 275 2.11 -4.60 17.23
N ALA A 276 2.02 -3.66 18.17
CA ALA A 276 2.99 -3.55 19.28
C ALA A 276 3.00 -4.79 20.19
N ILE A 277 1.90 -5.53 20.26
CA ILE A 277 1.80 -6.77 21.06
C ILE A 277 2.21 -7.99 20.23
N THR A 278 1.72 -8.11 19.00
CA THR A 278 2.00 -9.27 18.16
C THR A 278 3.45 -9.33 17.70
N GLY A 279 4.13 -8.18 17.54
CA GLY A 279 5.55 -8.13 17.20
C GLY A 279 6.45 -8.86 18.18
N PRO A 280 6.48 -8.51 19.48
CA PRO A 280 7.25 -9.23 20.48
C PRO A 280 6.85 -10.70 20.66
N LEU A 281 5.57 -11.02 20.51
CA LEU A 281 5.13 -12.43 20.54
C LEU A 281 5.71 -13.20 19.35
N ALA A 282 5.76 -12.59 18.17
CA ALA A 282 6.39 -13.18 17.00
C ALA A 282 7.89 -13.40 17.20
N THR A 283 8.60 -12.43 17.78
CA THR A 283 10.07 -12.50 17.91
C THR A 283 10.56 -13.30 19.12
N CYS A 284 9.89 -13.20 20.28
CA CYS A 284 10.36 -13.79 21.52
C CYS A 284 9.69 -15.12 21.88
N LEU A 285 8.42 -15.32 21.48
CA LEU A 285 7.66 -16.52 21.87
C LEU A 285 7.64 -17.57 20.76
N PHE A 286 7.24 -17.15 19.55
CA PHE A 286 7.07 -18.07 18.43
C PHE A 286 8.30 -18.17 17.53
N HIS A 287 9.28 -17.25 17.70
CA HIS A 287 10.44 -17.16 16.80
C HIS A 287 10.03 -17.25 15.33
N LEU A 288 8.98 -16.48 14.98
CA LEU A 288 8.43 -16.45 13.64
C LEU A 288 9.43 -15.73 12.71
N GLU A 289 10.18 -16.49 11.94
CA GLU A 289 11.12 -15.97 10.97
C GLU A 289 10.49 -15.93 9.58
N MET A 290 10.78 -14.87 8.85
CA MET A 290 10.42 -14.73 7.45
C MET A 290 11.71 -14.80 6.60
N ASN A 291 12.10 -16.02 6.19
CA ASN A 291 13.29 -16.31 5.38
C ASN A 291 12.97 -16.54 3.90
N GLY A 292 11.79 -16.13 3.46
CA GLY A 292 11.41 -16.05 2.05
C GLY A 292 11.91 -14.76 1.39
N ALA A 293 11.24 -14.34 0.31
CA ALA A 293 11.58 -13.09 -0.36
C ALA A 293 11.33 -11.88 0.54
N ALA A 294 12.31 -10.98 0.68
CA ALA A 294 12.24 -9.82 1.58
C ALA A 294 11.02 -8.91 1.34
N VAL A 295 10.51 -8.85 0.10
CA VAL A 295 9.28 -8.13 -0.25
C VAL A 295 8.07 -8.61 0.56
N SER A 296 8.02 -9.90 0.90
CA SER A 296 6.92 -10.52 1.64
C SER A 296 6.78 -10.01 3.07
N SER A 297 7.89 -9.54 3.68
CA SER A 297 7.88 -8.94 5.02
C SER A 297 6.98 -7.71 5.14
N GLY A 298 6.84 -6.94 4.05
CA GLY A 298 6.02 -5.73 4.02
C GLY A 298 4.59 -5.93 3.52
N MET A 299 4.12 -7.17 3.36
CA MET A 299 2.82 -7.45 2.72
C MET A 299 1.75 -8.01 3.66
N GLY A 300 2.13 -8.59 4.79
CA GLY A 300 1.18 -9.18 5.75
C GLY A 300 0.23 -10.19 5.09
N THR A 301 -1.08 -10.05 5.32
CA THR A 301 -2.11 -10.92 4.72
C THR A 301 -2.53 -10.52 3.30
N CYS A 302 -1.91 -9.53 2.68
CA CYS A 302 -2.19 -9.14 1.30
C CYS A 302 -1.94 -10.35 0.36
N GLY A 303 -3.00 -10.91 -0.20
CA GLY A 303 -2.93 -12.16 -1.00
C GLY A 303 -2.19 -13.30 -0.32
N PHE A 304 -2.12 -13.31 1.02
CA PHE A 304 -1.32 -14.22 1.85
C PHE A 304 0.19 -14.20 1.56
N VAL A 305 0.69 -13.14 0.91
CA VAL A 305 2.11 -13.03 0.51
C VAL A 305 3.06 -13.12 1.71
N GLY A 306 2.72 -12.51 2.84
CA GLY A 306 3.51 -12.60 4.06
C GLY A 306 3.62 -14.05 4.58
N GLN A 307 2.48 -14.76 4.67
CA GLN A 307 2.41 -16.14 5.12
C GLN A 307 3.13 -17.09 4.16
N ILE A 308 2.94 -16.88 2.86
CA ILE A 308 3.66 -17.63 1.82
C ILE A 308 5.17 -17.40 1.96
N GLY A 309 5.61 -16.16 2.23
CA GLY A 309 7.02 -15.84 2.48
C GLY A 309 7.58 -16.55 3.71
N VAL A 310 6.82 -16.62 4.81
CA VAL A 310 7.20 -17.40 6.01
C VAL A 310 7.30 -18.88 5.69
N TYR A 311 6.29 -19.45 5.03
CA TYR A 311 6.29 -20.87 4.62
C TYR A 311 7.45 -21.22 3.69
N THR A 312 7.70 -20.38 2.69
CA THR A 312 8.86 -20.57 1.78
C THR A 312 10.17 -20.49 2.54
N GLY A 313 10.26 -19.60 3.52
CA GLY A 313 11.39 -19.52 4.44
C GLY A 313 11.64 -20.84 5.15
N TRP A 314 10.62 -21.44 5.73
CA TRP A 314 10.74 -22.74 6.40
C TRP A 314 11.23 -23.84 5.45
N ILE A 315 10.75 -23.87 4.21
CA ILE A 315 11.23 -24.85 3.21
C ILE A 315 12.72 -24.63 2.88
N ASN A 316 13.13 -23.36 2.70
CA ASN A 316 14.53 -23.01 2.45
C ASN A 316 15.42 -23.37 3.64
N ASP A 317 14.96 -23.13 4.86
CA ASP A 317 15.70 -23.46 6.09
C ASP A 317 15.86 -24.99 6.26
N ILE A 318 14.85 -25.77 5.88
CA ILE A 318 14.95 -27.25 5.83
C ILE A 318 15.96 -27.67 4.77
N ALA A 319 15.88 -27.10 3.57
CA ALA A 319 16.79 -27.43 2.47
C ALA A 319 18.26 -27.09 2.79
N SER A 320 18.50 -26.01 3.55
CA SER A 320 19.85 -25.60 4.01
C SER A 320 20.32 -26.33 5.28
N GLY A 321 19.46 -27.11 5.92
CA GLY A 321 19.78 -27.80 7.18
C GLY A 321 19.67 -26.90 8.42
N ALA A 322 19.24 -25.65 8.29
CA ALA A 322 19.04 -24.74 9.41
C ALA A 322 17.82 -25.14 10.27
N LYS A 323 16.86 -25.85 9.68
CA LYS A 323 15.67 -26.39 10.34
C LYS A 323 15.48 -27.85 9.96
N THR A 324 15.06 -28.69 10.90
CA THR A 324 14.86 -30.13 10.64
C THR A 324 13.49 -30.45 10.09
N ALA A 325 12.45 -29.77 10.55
CA ALA A 325 11.06 -29.97 10.10
C ALA A 325 10.19 -28.76 10.47
N ILE A 326 9.07 -28.60 9.80
CA ILE A 326 8.03 -27.65 10.17
C ILE A 326 7.24 -28.26 11.34
N THR A 327 7.18 -27.57 12.47
CA THR A 327 6.54 -28.06 13.69
C THR A 327 5.11 -27.53 13.85
N ALA A 328 4.33 -28.13 14.72
CA ALA A 328 3.00 -27.61 15.09
C ALA A 328 3.08 -26.21 15.70
N MET A 329 4.21 -25.89 16.37
CA MET A 329 4.46 -24.57 16.94
C MET A 329 4.61 -23.48 15.85
N ASP A 330 5.23 -23.80 14.72
CA ASP A 330 5.37 -22.89 13.57
C ASP A 330 3.99 -22.54 13.00
N TRP A 331 3.15 -23.55 12.76
CA TRP A 331 1.79 -23.33 12.25
C TRP A 331 0.90 -22.58 13.25
N THR A 332 0.96 -22.95 14.52
CA THR A 332 0.22 -22.23 15.57
C THR A 332 0.71 -20.80 15.72
N GLY A 333 2.02 -20.57 15.68
CA GLY A 333 2.62 -19.24 15.71
C GLY A 333 2.12 -18.39 14.54
N MET A 334 2.19 -18.91 13.33
CA MET A 334 1.70 -18.21 12.14
C MET A 334 0.19 -17.92 12.20
N ALA A 335 -0.63 -18.90 12.63
CA ALA A 335 -2.07 -18.69 12.76
C ALA A 335 -2.43 -17.66 13.82
N LEU A 336 -1.80 -17.73 14.99
CA LEU A 336 -2.04 -16.80 16.10
C LEU A 336 -1.55 -15.39 15.76
N ILE A 337 -0.31 -15.25 15.29
CA ILE A 337 0.31 -13.95 15.01
C ILE A 337 -0.30 -13.25 13.82
N CYS A 338 -0.62 -14.00 12.75
CA CYS A 338 -1.10 -13.37 11.52
C CYS A 338 -2.62 -13.16 11.49
N PHE A 339 -3.41 -13.91 12.26
CA PHE A 339 -4.87 -13.86 12.15
C PHE A 339 -5.58 -13.67 13.48
N VAL A 340 -5.40 -14.60 14.44
CA VAL A 340 -6.24 -14.64 15.63
C VAL A 340 -5.97 -13.46 16.58
N LEU A 341 -4.71 -13.22 16.94
CA LEU A 341 -4.35 -12.13 17.83
C LEU A 341 -4.64 -10.75 17.23
N PRO A 342 -4.28 -10.47 15.97
CA PRO A 342 -4.70 -9.24 15.30
C PRO A 342 -6.20 -8.99 15.35
N ALA A 343 -7.00 -10.01 15.03
CA ALA A 343 -8.46 -9.93 15.04
C ALA A 343 -9.00 -9.60 16.43
N VAL A 344 -8.62 -10.38 17.43
CA VAL A 344 -9.13 -10.26 18.80
C VAL A 344 -8.66 -8.95 19.46
N LEU A 345 -7.37 -8.65 19.39
CA LEU A 345 -6.80 -7.46 20.04
C LEU A 345 -7.37 -6.17 19.42
N SER A 346 -7.38 -6.06 18.08
CA SER A 346 -7.92 -4.88 17.43
C SER A 346 -9.40 -4.70 17.70
N TRP A 347 -10.18 -5.79 17.71
CA TRP A 347 -11.59 -5.75 18.04
C TRP A 347 -11.84 -5.28 19.47
N VAL A 348 -11.11 -5.85 20.44
CA VAL A 348 -11.23 -5.47 21.86
C VAL A 348 -10.84 -4.01 22.07
N PHE A 349 -9.72 -3.56 21.53
CA PHE A 349 -9.31 -2.15 21.63
C PHE A 349 -10.30 -1.21 20.95
N CYS A 350 -10.84 -1.61 19.79
CA CYS A 350 -11.88 -0.84 19.13
C CYS A 350 -13.15 -0.70 20.01
N LEU A 351 -13.58 -1.79 20.67
CA LEU A 351 -14.72 -1.73 21.60
C LEU A 351 -14.47 -0.79 22.77
N ILE A 352 -13.25 -0.79 23.32
CA ILE A 352 -12.87 0.12 24.40
C ILE A 352 -12.94 1.58 23.92
N LEU A 353 -12.35 1.89 22.75
CA LEU A 353 -12.36 3.24 22.19
C LEU A 353 -13.76 3.70 21.78
N ARG A 354 -14.62 2.79 21.33
CA ARG A 354 -16.05 3.09 21.10
C ARG A 354 -16.77 3.43 22.39
N LYS A 355 -16.52 2.71 23.49
CA LYS A 355 -17.10 3.06 24.81
C LYS A 355 -16.63 4.42 25.31
N TRP A 356 -15.41 4.84 24.98
CA TRP A 356 -14.89 6.17 25.33
C TRP A 356 -15.38 7.27 24.37
N GLY A 357 -16.14 6.94 23.34
CA GLY A 357 -16.63 7.90 22.35
C GLY A 357 -15.55 8.42 21.40
N TRP A 358 -14.39 7.73 21.32
CA TRP A 358 -13.30 8.12 20.43
C TRP A 358 -13.49 7.61 19.00
N ILE A 359 -14.23 6.53 18.84
CA ILE A 359 -14.62 5.95 17.54
C ILE A 359 -16.14 5.94 17.49
N GLY A 360 -16.71 6.68 16.55
CA GLY A 360 -18.14 6.77 16.31
C GLY A 360 -18.68 5.65 15.42
N GLU A 361 -19.99 5.63 15.25
CA GLU A 361 -20.64 4.81 14.23
C GLU A 361 -20.29 5.34 12.85
N ASN A 362 -20.01 4.44 11.91
CA ASN A 362 -19.55 4.72 10.55
C ASN A 362 -18.16 5.34 10.38
N ASP A 363 -17.38 5.58 11.44
CA ASP A 363 -15.99 6.05 11.31
C ASP A 363 -15.09 5.08 10.52
N LEU A 364 -15.47 3.81 10.42
CA LEU A 364 -14.76 2.74 9.74
C LEU A 364 -15.43 2.34 8.41
N LYS A 365 -16.50 3.02 8.01
CA LYS A 365 -17.23 2.68 6.79
C LYS A 365 -16.40 3.00 5.56
N LEU A 366 -16.22 2.01 4.69
CA LEU A 366 -15.57 2.18 3.40
C LEU A 366 -16.56 2.70 2.36
N GLU A 367 -16.08 3.60 1.52
CA GLU A 367 -16.76 4.03 0.29
C GLU A 367 -16.11 3.24 -0.86
N LEU A 368 -16.61 2.00 -1.11
CA LEU A 368 -16.11 1.10 -2.14
C LEU A 368 -16.93 1.22 -3.42
#